data_f3ad2b1e6869300b53c385a03b512da0
#
_entry.id   f3ad2b1e6869300b53c385a03b512da0
#
_cell.length_a   1.000
_cell.length_b   1.000
_cell.length_c   1.000
_cell.angle_alpha   90.00
_cell.angle_beta   90.00
_cell.angle_gamma   90.00
#
_symmetry.space_group_name_H-M   'P 1'
#
loop_
_entity.id
_entity.type
_entity.pdbx_description
1 polymer ?
#
loop_
_entity_poly.entity_id
_entity_poly.type
_entity_poly.pdbx_seq_one_letter_code
_entity_poly.pdbx_strand_id
1 'polypeptide(L)'
;LNRLIEHTRGQVLIDGVDIAKMSDAELREVRRKKIAMVFQSFALMPHMSVLDNTAFGMALAGVPAAEREQKAREALRQVGLENYAHAWPDELSGGMRQRVGLARALAINPDILLMDEAFSALDPLIRTEMQDELIKLQAKHQRTIVFISHDLDEAMRIGDRIAIMQNGEVVQVGTPDEILNNPANDYVRTFFRGVDISQVFSAKDIARRTPNGIIRKTPGFGPRSALKLL
;
A
#
# COMPACT_ATOMS: atom_id res chain seq x y z
N LEU A 1 -7.71 -12.66 -2.34
CA LEU A 1 -8.66 -11.62 -2.74
C LEU A 1 -8.93 -11.61 -4.25
N ASN A 2 -7.94 -11.87 -5.09
CA ASN A 2 -8.10 -11.87 -6.56
C ASN A 2 -8.37 -13.26 -7.16
N ARG A 3 -8.66 -14.27 -6.34
CA ARG A 3 -8.91 -15.66 -6.70
C ARG A 3 -7.78 -16.33 -7.53
N LEU A 4 -6.52 -15.94 -7.28
CA LEU A 4 -5.36 -16.73 -7.76
C LEU A 4 -5.29 -18.08 -7.05
N ILE A 5 -5.74 -18.10 -5.78
CA ILE A 5 -5.99 -19.30 -4.97
C ILE A 5 -7.45 -19.26 -4.55
N GLU A 6 -8.16 -20.35 -4.69
CA GLU A 6 -9.55 -20.45 -4.24
C GLU A 6 -9.61 -20.44 -2.72
N HIS A 7 -10.55 -19.67 -2.18
CA HIS A 7 -10.80 -19.67 -0.73
C HIS A 7 -11.65 -20.87 -0.34
N THR A 8 -11.41 -21.41 0.85
CA THR A 8 -12.11 -22.60 1.35
C THR A 8 -13.53 -22.26 1.81
N ARG A 9 -13.74 -21.07 2.39
CA ARG A 9 -15.02 -20.60 2.95
C ARG A 9 -15.13 -19.08 2.85
N GLY A 10 -16.34 -18.59 2.98
CA GLY A 10 -16.62 -17.14 2.96
C GLY A 10 -16.91 -16.62 1.56
N GLN A 11 -16.93 -15.31 1.41
CA GLN A 11 -17.21 -14.62 0.15
C GLN A 11 -16.23 -13.46 -0.02
N VAL A 12 -15.84 -13.19 -1.25
CA VAL A 12 -15.10 -11.97 -1.61
C VAL A 12 -15.94 -11.22 -2.63
N LEU A 13 -16.44 -10.06 -2.21
CA LEU A 13 -17.31 -9.22 -3.03
C LEU A 13 -16.51 -8.07 -3.64
N ILE A 14 -16.60 -7.91 -4.96
CA ILE A 14 -16.09 -6.75 -5.70
C ILE A 14 -17.29 -6.09 -6.37
N ASP A 15 -17.55 -4.84 -6.02
CA ASP A 15 -18.75 -4.09 -6.48
C ASP A 15 -20.04 -4.88 -6.24
N GLY A 16 -20.15 -5.58 -5.11
CA GLY A 16 -21.31 -6.39 -4.73
C GLY A 16 -21.41 -7.75 -5.40
N VAL A 17 -20.47 -8.11 -6.29
CA VAL A 17 -20.45 -9.40 -7.00
C VAL A 17 -19.41 -10.33 -6.36
N ASP A 18 -19.85 -11.54 -6.01
CA ASP A 18 -18.96 -12.56 -5.45
C ASP A 18 -18.04 -13.12 -6.53
N ILE A 19 -16.72 -12.90 -6.37
CA ILE A 19 -15.71 -13.37 -7.33
C ILE A 19 -15.67 -14.90 -7.46
N ALA A 20 -16.14 -15.66 -6.47
CA ALA A 20 -16.20 -17.10 -6.53
C ALA A 20 -17.25 -17.59 -7.56
N LYS A 21 -18.25 -16.76 -7.83
CA LYS A 21 -19.35 -17.06 -8.77
C LYS A 21 -19.08 -16.57 -10.19
N MET A 22 -18.01 -15.81 -10.38
CA MET A 22 -17.62 -15.31 -11.70
C MET A 22 -17.06 -16.45 -12.56
N SER A 23 -17.42 -16.46 -13.83
CA SER A 23 -16.75 -17.27 -14.84
C SER A 23 -15.29 -16.85 -15.00
N ASP A 24 -14.46 -17.71 -15.59
CA ASP A 24 -13.05 -17.39 -15.82
C ASP A 24 -12.85 -16.17 -16.77
N ALA A 25 -13.80 -15.96 -17.68
CA ALA A 25 -13.77 -14.80 -18.57
C ALA A 25 -14.03 -13.49 -17.79
N GLU A 26 -15.07 -13.46 -16.94
CA GLU A 26 -15.40 -12.34 -16.10
C GLU A 26 -14.27 -12.03 -15.09
N LEU A 27 -13.72 -13.07 -14.47
CA LEU A 27 -12.63 -12.93 -13.52
C LEU A 27 -11.35 -12.39 -14.18
N ARG A 28 -11.04 -12.81 -15.41
CA ARG A 28 -9.95 -12.24 -16.21
C ARG A 28 -10.16 -10.74 -16.49
N GLU A 29 -11.38 -10.35 -16.82
CA GLU A 29 -11.70 -8.92 -17.06
C GLU A 29 -11.56 -8.08 -15.77
N VAL A 30 -12.03 -8.58 -14.62
CA VAL A 30 -11.87 -7.93 -13.33
C VAL A 30 -10.39 -7.78 -12.98
N ARG A 31 -9.58 -8.83 -13.12
CA ARG A 31 -8.12 -8.80 -12.88
C ARG A 31 -7.40 -7.85 -13.84
N ARG A 32 -7.83 -7.76 -15.09
CA ARG A 32 -7.20 -6.93 -16.10
C ARG A 32 -7.50 -5.45 -15.93
N LYS A 33 -8.73 -5.11 -15.52
CA LYS A 33 -9.22 -3.73 -15.53
C LYS A 33 -9.29 -3.09 -14.14
N LYS A 34 -9.63 -3.88 -13.12
CA LYS A 34 -9.96 -3.36 -11.80
C LYS A 34 -8.92 -3.62 -10.74
N ILE A 35 -8.14 -4.69 -10.86
CA ILE A 35 -7.21 -5.13 -9.83
C ILE A 35 -5.78 -5.05 -10.34
N ALA A 36 -4.91 -4.36 -9.59
CA ALA A 36 -3.47 -4.53 -9.74
C ALA A 36 -2.88 -5.19 -8.50
N MET A 37 -1.74 -5.86 -8.67
CA MET A 37 -1.03 -6.50 -7.58
C MET A 37 0.46 -6.17 -7.63
N VAL A 38 1.00 -5.77 -6.48
CA VAL A 38 2.44 -5.65 -6.24
C VAL A 38 2.85 -6.85 -5.40
N PHE A 39 3.74 -7.67 -5.93
CA PHE A 39 4.22 -8.90 -5.30
C PHE A 39 5.50 -8.64 -4.51
N GLN A 40 5.70 -9.34 -3.42
CA GLN A 40 6.92 -9.34 -2.63
C GLN A 40 8.18 -9.68 -3.46
N SER A 41 8.07 -10.60 -4.41
CA SER A 41 9.16 -11.07 -5.28
C SER A 41 9.34 -10.27 -6.58
N PHE A 42 8.78 -9.07 -6.67
CA PHE A 42 8.81 -8.14 -7.82
C PHE A 42 8.12 -8.66 -9.09
N ALA A 43 8.21 -9.94 -9.39
CA ALA A 43 7.62 -10.62 -10.56
C ALA A 43 7.83 -9.86 -11.88
N LEU A 44 9.03 -9.28 -12.09
CA LEU A 44 9.40 -8.64 -13.34
C LEU A 44 9.74 -9.71 -14.40
N MET A 45 9.37 -9.42 -15.63
CA MET A 45 9.72 -10.26 -16.79
C MET A 45 11.20 -9.99 -17.14
N PRO A 46 12.11 -10.98 -16.99
CA PRO A 46 13.55 -10.76 -17.16
C PRO A 46 13.95 -10.46 -18.60
N HIS A 47 13.13 -10.83 -19.57
CA HIS A 47 13.31 -10.62 -21.00
C HIS A 47 12.61 -9.35 -21.55
N MET A 48 12.20 -8.47 -20.68
CA MET A 48 11.56 -7.18 -21.02
C MET A 48 12.30 -6.03 -20.35
N SER A 49 12.39 -4.89 -21.06
CA SER A 49 12.89 -3.66 -20.46
C SER A 49 12.04 -3.19 -19.28
N VAL A 50 12.55 -2.25 -18.49
CA VAL A 50 11.80 -1.59 -17.41
C VAL A 50 10.51 -0.94 -17.95
N LEU A 51 10.60 -0.27 -19.09
CA LEU A 51 9.46 0.35 -19.76
C LEU A 51 8.43 -0.68 -20.19
N ASP A 52 8.86 -1.78 -20.81
CA ASP A 52 7.96 -2.85 -21.27
C ASP A 52 7.32 -3.60 -20.08
N ASN A 53 8.07 -3.83 -19.01
CA ASN A 53 7.53 -4.36 -17.76
C ASN A 53 6.42 -3.46 -17.20
N THR A 54 6.65 -2.15 -17.19
CA THR A 54 5.67 -1.17 -16.71
C THR A 54 4.45 -1.10 -17.61
N ALA A 55 4.64 -1.19 -18.94
CA ALA A 55 3.59 -1.15 -19.93
C ALA A 55 2.81 -2.47 -20.09
N PHE A 56 3.29 -3.57 -19.51
CA PHE A 56 2.81 -4.94 -19.77
C PHE A 56 1.30 -5.11 -19.56
N GLY A 57 0.78 -4.66 -18.44
CA GLY A 57 -0.66 -4.75 -18.14
C GLY A 57 -1.53 -4.01 -19.15
N MET A 58 -1.09 -2.84 -19.61
CA MET A 58 -1.76 -2.05 -20.62
C MET A 58 -1.67 -2.71 -22.00
N ALA A 59 -0.55 -3.37 -22.32
CA ALA A 59 -0.40 -4.13 -23.57
C ALA A 59 -1.40 -5.28 -23.63
N LEU A 60 -1.57 -6.03 -22.55
CA LEU A 60 -2.59 -7.10 -22.44
C LEU A 60 -4.02 -6.55 -22.49
N ALA A 61 -4.23 -5.30 -22.06
CA ALA A 61 -5.52 -4.61 -22.16
C ALA A 61 -5.80 -4.05 -23.56
N GLY A 62 -4.87 -4.17 -24.53
CA GLY A 62 -5.03 -3.68 -25.89
C GLY A 62 -4.86 -2.16 -26.04
N VAL A 63 -4.22 -1.49 -25.07
CA VAL A 63 -3.95 -0.05 -25.15
C VAL A 63 -2.95 0.23 -26.28
N PRO A 64 -3.19 1.23 -27.14
CA PRO A 64 -2.28 1.58 -28.23
C PRO A 64 -0.84 1.85 -27.78
N ALA A 65 0.15 1.49 -28.59
CA ALA A 65 1.56 1.55 -28.23
C ALA A 65 2.02 2.92 -27.72
N ALA A 66 1.68 3.99 -28.43
CA ALA A 66 2.06 5.35 -28.03
C ALA A 66 1.46 5.77 -26.68
N GLU A 67 0.19 5.44 -26.43
CA GLU A 67 -0.49 5.75 -25.18
C GLU A 67 0.09 4.96 -24.00
N ARG A 68 0.33 3.65 -24.18
CA ARG A 68 0.91 2.83 -23.11
C ARG A 68 2.34 3.23 -22.77
N GLU A 69 3.15 3.63 -23.77
CA GLU A 69 4.48 4.14 -23.52
C GLU A 69 4.45 5.43 -22.71
N GLN A 70 3.59 6.37 -23.07
CA GLN A 70 3.43 7.62 -22.32
C GLN A 70 3.03 7.37 -20.87
N LYS A 71 2.03 6.52 -20.64
CA LYS A 71 1.56 6.18 -19.29
C LYS A 71 2.63 5.43 -18.49
N ALA A 72 3.38 4.53 -19.13
CA ALA A 72 4.44 3.80 -18.47
C ALA A 72 5.60 4.74 -18.06
N ARG A 73 6.00 5.69 -18.91
CA ARG A 73 7.00 6.71 -18.56
C ARG A 73 6.53 7.59 -17.41
N GLU A 74 5.26 7.99 -17.42
CA GLU A 74 4.67 8.74 -16.31
C GLU A 74 4.72 7.97 -14.99
N ALA A 75 4.33 6.69 -15.01
CA ALA A 75 4.42 5.83 -13.82
C ALA A 75 5.87 5.63 -13.34
N LEU A 76 6.83 5.48 -14.26
CA LEU A 76 8.25 5.40 -13.94
C LEU A 76 8.80 6.70 -13.33
N ARG A 77 8.31 7.86 -13.80
CA ARG A 77 8.67 9.16 -13.23
C ARG A 77 8.19 9.28 -11.78
N GLN A 78 6.98 8.84 -11.48
CA GLN A 78 6.41 8.85 -10.13
C GLN A 78 7.26 8.06 -9.12
N VAL A 79 7.92 6.99 -9.57
CA VAL A 79 8.81 6.18 -8.72
C VAL A 79 10.30 6.51 -8.88
N GLY A 80 10.63 7.60 -9.59
CA GLY A 80 12.01 8.08 -9.77
C GLY A 80 12.88 7.19 -10.66
N LEU A 81 12.27 6.45 -11.62
CA LEU A 81 12.98 5.50 -12.49
C LEU A 81 12.86 5.81 -14.00
N GLU A 82 12.45 7.02 -14.39
CA GLU A 82 12.29 7.37 -15.80
C GLU A 82 13.59 7.19 -16.60
N ASN A 83 14.75 7.52 -16.02
CA ASN A 83 16.06 7.38 -16.66
C ASN A 83 16.49 5.91 -16.87
N TYR A 84 15.82 4.96 -16.22
CA TYR A 84 16.08 3.52 -16.33
C TYR A 84 15.08 2.81 -17.25
N ALA A 85 14.28 3.56 -18.04
CA ALA A 85 13.22 3.00 -18.88
C ALA A 85 13.71 1.89 -19.83
N HIS A 86 14.94 2.01 -20.34
CA HIS A 86 15.54 1.06 -21.28
C HIS A 86 16.46 0.03 -20.62
N ALA A 87 16.64 0.09 -19.30
CA ALA A 87 17.40 -0.91 -18.54
C ALA A 87 16.66 -2.24 -18.46
N TRP A 88 17.38 -3.31 -18.14
CA TRP A 88 16.86 -4.65 -17.89
C TRP A 88 16.74 -4.92 -16.39
N PRO A 89 15.87 -5.84 -15.95
CA PRO A 89 15.67 -6.13 -14.54
C PRO A 89 16.96 -6.57 -13.79
N ASP A 90 17.89 -7.22 -14.44
CA ASP A 90 19.17 -7.67 -13.88
C ASP A 90 20.17 -6.52 -13.65
N GLU A 91 20.00 -5.42 -14.34
CA GLU A 91 20.80 -4.20 -14.15
C GLU A 91 20.32 -3.36 -12.93
N LEU A 92 19.19 -3.74 -12.31
CA LEU A 92 18.57 -2.99 -11.23
C LEU A 92 18.86 -3.57 -9.85
N SER A 93 19.00 -2.70 -8.85
CA SER A 93 18.97 -3.11 -7.44
C SER A 93 17.62 -3.71 -7.04
N GLY A 94 17.56 -4.43 -5.90
CA GLY A 94 16.30 -4.97 -5.36
C GLY A 94 15.23 -3.91 -5.17
N GLY A 95 15.60 -2.77 -4.57
CA GLY A 95 14.69 -1.63 -4.38
C GLY A 95 14.22 -0.99 -5.69
N MET A 96 15.09 -0.91 -6.71
CA MET A 96 14.68 -0.43 -8.03
C MET A 96 13.67 -1.39 -8.69
N ARG A 97 13.90 -2.70 -8.62
CA ARG A 97 12.95 -3.71 -9.13
C ARG A 97 11.59 -3.60 -8.45
N GLN A 98 11.57 -3.35 -7.13
CA GLN A 98 10.34 -3.14 -6.39
C GLN A 98 9.58 -1.90 -6.86
N ARG A 99 10.27 -0.79 -7.08
CA ARG A 99 9.69 0.44 -7.65
C ARG A 99 9.14 0.24 -9.06
N VAL A 100 9.80 -0.56 -9.90
CA VAL A 100 9.25 -0.94 -11.23
C VAL A 100 7.96 -1.75 -11.08
N GLY A 101 7.91 -2.69 -10.13
CA GLY A 101 6.68 -3.44 -9.81
C GLY A 101 5.53 -2.55 -9.38
N LEU A 102 5.80 -1.53 -8.56
CA LEU A 102 4.82 -0.51 -8.17
C LEU A 102 4.39 0.34 -9.37
N ALA A 103 5.32 0.84 -10.17
CA ALA A 103 5.01 1.59 -11.39
C ALA A 103 4.13 0.80 -12.37
N ARG A 104 4.42 -0.50 -12.58
CA ARG A 104 3.60 -1.41 -13.38
C ARG A 104 2.16 -1.51 -12.87
N ALA A 105 1.99 -1.62 -11.56
CA ALA A 105 0.67 -1.70 -10.94
C ALA A 105 -0.10 -0.38 -11.06
N LEU A 106 0.58 0.75 -10.93
CA LEU A 106 -0.03 2.09 -11.03
C LEU A 106 -0.36 2.50 -12.48
N ALA A 107 0.41 2.03 -13.45
CA ALA A 107 0.27 2.41 -14.86
C ALA A 107 -1.12 2.09 -15.45
N ILE A 108 -1.78 1.04 -14.99
CA ILE A 108 -3.13 0.66 -15.41
C ILE A 108 -4.24 1.44 -14.70
N ASN A 109 -3.89 2.30 -13.73
CA ASN A 109 -4.82 3.07 -12.89
C ASN A 109 -5.97 2.21 -12.31
N PRO A 110 -5.68 1.19 -11.49
CA PRO A 110 -6.66 0.23 -11.00
C PRO A 110 -7.59 0.83 -9.94
N ASP A 111 -8.82 0.27 -9.82
CA ASP A 111 -9.74 0.59 -8.73
C ASP A 111 -9.29 -0.05 -7.41
N ILE A 112 -8.64 -1.22 -7.49
CA ILE A 112 -8.17 -2.01 -6.35
C ILE A 112 -6.69 -2.32 -6.52
N LEU A 113 -5.89 -1.94 -5.52
CA LEU A 113 -4.46 -2.22 -5.46
C LEU A 113 -4.18 -3.20 -4.31
N LEU A 114 -3.72 -4.40 -4.65
CA LEU A 114 -3.28 -5.39 -3.68
C LEU A 114 -1.76 -5.29 -3.54
N MET A 115 -1.26 -5.09 -2.33
CA MET A 115 0.16 -4.92 -2.07
C MET A 115 0.61 -5.93 -1.02
N ASP A 116 1.56 -6.77 -1.38
CA ASP A 116 2.12 -7.80 -0.51
C ASP A 116 3.57 -7.45 -0.20
N GLU A 117 3.82 -6.95 1.01
CA GLU A 117 5.12 -6.46 1.49
C GLU A 117 5.86 -5.56 0.48
N ALA A 118 5.11 -4.66 -0.15
CA ALA A 118 5.56 -3.90 -1.32
C ALA A 118 6.73 -2.93 -1.06
N PHE A 119 7.08 -2.67 0.18
CA PHE A 119 8.20 -1.78 0.56
C PHE A 119 9.31 -2.48 1.35
N SER A 120 9.22 -3.81 1.56
CA SER A 120 10.15 -4.55 2.43
C SER A 120 11.60 -4.55 1.95
N ALA A 121 11.84 -4.52 0.63
CA ALA A 121 13.18 -4.51 0.04
C ALA A 121 13.77 -3.10 -0.17
N LEU A 122 13.08 -2.05 0.27
CA LEU A 122 13.56 -0.68 0.16
C LEU A 122 14.39 -0.28 1.39
N ASP A 123 15.42 0.53 1.16
CA ASP A 123 16.09 1.22 2.27
C ASP A 123 15.13 2.21 2.96
N PRO A 124 15.41 2.59 4.23
CA PRO A 124 14.46 3.38 5.01
C PRO A 124 14.08 4.74 4.40
N LEU A 125 15.02 5.40 3.70
CA LEU A 125 14.76 6.70 3.08
C LEU A 125 13.82 6.56 1.89
N ILE A 126 14.15 5.67 0.96
CA ILE A 126 13.34 5.38 -0.23
C ILE A 126 11.98 4.82 0.14
N ARG A 127 11.91 3.97 1.19
CA ARG A 127 10.65 3.45 1.72
C ARG A 127 9.72 4.60 2.14
N THR A 128 10.24 5.54 2.92
CA THR A 128 9.48 6.72 3.36
C THR A 128 8.99 7.54 2.17
N GLU A 129 9.85 7.80 1.18
CA GLU A 129 9.48 8.55 -0.03
C GLU A 129 8.37 7.84 -0.83
N MET A 130 8.46 6.51 -0.98
CA MET A 130 7.45 5.73 -1.71
C MET A 130 6.11 5.65 -0.98
N GLN A 131 6.13 5.58 0.34
CA GLN A 131 4.91 5.66 1.17
C GLN A 131 4.24 7.02 1.02
N ASP A 132 5.01 8.11 1.06
CA ASP A 132 4.50 9.47 0.85
C ASP A 132 3.89 9.64 -0.54
N GLU A 133 4.54 9.09 -1.56
CA GLU A 133 4.02 9.14 -2.92
C GLU A 133 2.72 8.34 -3.06
N LEU A 134 2.64 7.15 -2.44
CA LEU A 134 1.40 6.37 -2.41
C LEU A 134 0.25 7.15 -1.74
N ILE A 135 0.52 7.81 -0.61
CA ILE A 135 -0.46 8.63 0.11
C ILE A 135 -0.93 9.80 -0.77
N LYS A 136 -0.01 10.50 -1.45
CA LYS A 136 -0.35 11.59 -2.37
C LYS A 136 -1.19 11.11 -3.56
N LEU A 137 -0.85 9.95 -4.13
CA LEU A 137 -1.61 9.35 -5.22
C LEU A 137 -3.01 8.94 -4.77
N GLN A 138 -3.15 8.40 -3.55
CA GLN A 138 -4.43 8.05 -2.96
C GLN A 138 -5.32 9.28 -2.70
N ALA A 139 -4.73 10.40 -2.29
CA ALA A 139 -5.46 11.66 -2.13
C ALA A 139 -6.05 12.19 -3.44
N LYS A 140 -5.42 11.90 -4.59
CA LYS A 140 -5.89 12.31 -5.93
C LYS A 140 -6.89 11.32 -6.53
N HIS A 141 -6.66 10.03 -6.30
CA HIS A 141 -7.43 8.93 -6.89
C HIS A 141 -7.83 7.98 -5.77
N GLN A 142 -9.02 8.19 -5.21
CA GLN A 142 -9.55 7.33 -4.14
C GLN A 142 -9.77 5.92 -4.68
N ARG A 143 -8.83 5.02 -4.40
CA ARG A 143 -8.90 3.60 -4.75
C ARG A 143 -8.89 2.75 -3.49
N THR A 144 -9.36 1.53 -3.59
CA THR A 144 -9.23 0.56 -2.50
C THR A 144 -7.83 -0.03 -2.49
N ILE A 145 -7.08 0.18 -1.41
CA ILE A 145 -5.77 -0.44 -1.23
C ILE A 145 -5.88 -1.50 -0.13
N VAL A 146 -5.48 -2.73 -0.45
CA VAL A 146 -5.27 -3.78 0.55
C VAL A 146 -3.78 -4.04 0.65
N PHE A 147 -3.20 -3.65 1.77
CA PHE A 147 -1.77 -3.67 2.00
C PHE A 147 -1.43 -4.66 3.12
N ILE A 148 -0.55 -5.62 2.83
CA ILE A 148 0.00 -6.56 3.80
C ILE A 148 1.40 -6.09 4.16
N SER A 149 1.65 -5.92 5.47
CA SER A 149 2.96 -5.59 6.01
C SER A 149 3.18 -6.31 7.33
N HIS A 150 4.43 -6.65 7.63
CA HIS A 150 4.86 -7.07 8.96
C HIS A 150 5.40 -5.87 9.77
N ASP A 151 5.50 -4.70 9.18
CA ASP A 151 5.96 -3.45 9.79
C ASP A 151 4.74 -2.64 10.25
N LEU A 152 4.63 -2.48 11.58
CA LEU A 152 3.51 -1.78 12.18
C LEU A 152 3.55 -0.27 11.90
N ASP A 153 4.74 0.35 11.85
CA ASP A 153 4.88 1.77 11.56
C ASP A 153 4.37 2.08 10.13
N GLU A 154 4.63 1.17 9.19
CA GLU A 154 4.05 1.20 7.85
C GLU A 154 2.51 1.14 7.86
N ALA A 155 1.96 0.16 8.57
CA ALA A 155 0.51 -0.02 8.67
C ALA A 155 -0.18 1.20 9.30
N MET A 156 0.42 1.76 10.35
CA MET A 156 -0.07 2.94 11.05
C MET A 156 0.00 4.22 10.20
N ARG A 157 1.01 4.32 9.33
CA ARG A 157 1.22 5.49 8.46
C ARG A 157 0.30 5.53 7.25
N ILE A 158 0.04 4.35 6.64
CA ILE A 158 -0.66 4.25 5.36
C ILE A 158 -2.14 3.89 5.55
N GLY A 159 -2.46 3.07 6.56
CA GLY A 159 -3.75 2.44 6.70
C GLY A 159 -4.81 3.33 7.34
N ASP A 160 -5.94 3.54 6.67
CA ASP A 160 -7.14 4.09 7.29
C ASP A 160 -7.72 3.11 8.33
N ARG A 161 -7.60 1.81 8.06
CA ARG A 161 -7.97 0.71 8.97
C ARG A 161 -6.93 -0.38 8.94
N ILE A 162 -6.66 -0.95 10.11
CA ILE A 162 -5.68 -2.02 10.30
C ILE A 162 -6.41 -3.28 10.77
N ALA A 163 -6.09 -4.41 10.13
CA ALA A 163 -6.49 -5.74 10.61
C ALA A 163 -5.25 -6.46 11.15
N ILE A 164 -5.25 -6.72 12.45
CA ILE A 164 -4.17 -7.48 13.11
C ILE A 164 -4.51 -8.96 13.04
N MET A 165 -3.57 -9.74 12.54
CA MET A 165 -3.71 -11.19 12.41
C MET A 165 -2.72 -11.92 13.30
N GLN A 166 -3.17 -13.05 13.88
CA GLN A 166 -2.36 -13.97 14.64
C GLN A 166 -2.79 -15.41 14.31
N ASN A 167 -1.83 -16.26 13.94
CA ASN A 167 -2.08 -17.67 13.62
C ASN A 167 -3.17 -17.89 12.54
N GLY A 168 -3.26 -16.99 11.57
CA GLY A 168 -4.26 -17.07 10.50
C GLY A 168 -5.64 -16.51 10.84
N GLU A 169 -5.84 -16.02 12.05
CA GLU A 169 -7.11 -15.43 12.52
C GLU A 169 -6.99 -13.91 12.65
N VAL A 170 -8.06 -13.19 12.34
CA VAL A 170 -8.15 -11.74 12.57
C VAL A 170 -8.47 -11.51 14.04
N VAL A 171 -7.51 -10.93 14.78
CA VAL A 171 -7.62 -10.66 16.24
C VAL A 171 -8.34 -9.34 16.50
N GLN A 172 -8.04 -8.31 15.70
CA GLN A 172 -8.66 -7.00 15.84
C GLN A 172 -8.67 -6.26 14.49
N VAL A 173 -9.73 -5.48 14.26
CA VAL A 173 -9.83 -4.55 13.14
C VAL A 173 -10.28 -3.20 13.68
N GLY A 174 -9.58 -2.13 13.30
CA GLY A 174 -9.94 -0.77 13.70
C GLY A 174 -9.09 0.28 12.99
N THR A 175 -9.38 1.53 13.27
CA THR A 175 -8.45 2.62 12.93
C THR A 175 -7.20 2.53 13.79
N PRO A 176 -6.07 3.13 13.38
CA PRO A 176 -4.88 3.22 14.22
C PRO A 176 -5.16 3.69 15.64
N ASP A 177 -5.97 4.73 15.78
CA ASP A 177 -6.35 5.31 17.08
C ASP A 177 -7.21 4.37 17.93
N GLU A 178 -8.18 3.69 17.33
CA GLU A 178 -9.03 2.70 18.03
C GLU A 178 -8.20 1.55 18.59
N ILE A 179 -7.28 1.00 17.80
CA ILE A 179 -6.45 -0.13 18.21
C ILE A 179 -5.47 0.27 19.32
N LEU A 180 -4.87 1.45 19.20
CA LEU A 180 -3.92 1.97 20.18
C LEU A 180 -4.58 2.21 21.55
N ASN A 181 -5.78 2.83 21.55
CA ASN A 181 -6.48 3.17 22.78
C ASN A 181 -7.22 1.98 23.41
N ASN A 182 -7.68 1.03 22.60
CA ASN A 182 -8.47 -0.12 23.04
C ASN A 182 -7.95 -1.43 22.44
N PRO A 183 -6.72 -1.88 22.80
CA PRO A 183 -6.18 -3.15 22.30
C PRO A 183 -7.03 -4.33 22.78
N ALA A 184 -7.42 -5.23 21.88
CA ALA A 184 -8.32 -6.35 22.15
C ALA A 184 -7.73 -7.36 23.15
N ASN A 185 -6.42 -7.51 23.19
CA ASN A 185 -5.72 -8.43 24.11
C ASN A 185 -4.25 -8.01 24.33
N ASP A 186 -3.54 -8.78 25.15
CA ASP A 186 -2.14 -8.50 25.48
C ASP A 186 -1.20 -8.70 24.27
N TYR A 187 -1.54 -9.56 23.31
CA TYR A 187 -0.79 -9.70 22.06
C TYR A 187 -0.81 -8.39 21.29
N VAL A 188 -1.98 -7.83 21.03
CA VAL A 188 -2.14 -6.53 20.38
C VAL A 188 -1.42 -5.43 21.14
N ARG A 189 -1.61 -5.37 22.47
CA ARG A 189 -0.93 -4.38 23.34
C ARG A 189 0.60 -4.48 23.24
N THR A 190 1.13 -5.68 23.19
CA THR A 190 2.58 -5.92 23.11
C THR A 190 3.13 -5.53 21.74
N PHE A 191 2.36 -5.77 20.67
CA PHE A 191 2.71 -5.41 19.31
C PHE A 191 2.95 -3.90 19.15
N PHE A 192 2.20 -3.09 19.90
CA PHE A 192 2.30 -1.63 19.88
C PHE A 192 3.32 -1.02 20.87
N ARG A 193 3.96 -1.79 21.72
CA ARG A 193 4.91 -1.27 22.72
C ARG A 193 6.14 -0.58 22.15
N GLY A 194 6.53 -0.89 20.92
CA GLY A 194 7.71 -0.33 20.25
C GLY A 194 7.43 0.83 19.29
N VAL A 195 6.17 1.16 19.06
CA VAL A 195 5.77 2.18 18.08
C VAL A 195 6.09 3.58 18.56
N ASP A 196 6.81 4.35 17.76
CA ASP A 196 6.98 5.79 17.99
C ASP A 196 5.70 6.54 17.57
N ILE A 197 4.78 6.65 18.52
CA ILE A 197 3.48 7.32 18.36
C ILE A 197 3.63 8.73 17.77
N SER A 198 4.79 9.39 17.97
CA SER A 198 5.03 10.73 17.46
C SER A 198 5.19 10.82 15.95
N GLN A 199 5.48 9.70 15.28
CA GLN A 199 5.59 9.62 13.82
C GLN A 199 4.24 9.33 13.15
N VAL A 200 3.29 8.78 13.91
CA VAL A 200 2.00 8.30 13.39
C VAL A 200 0.89 9.35 13.57
N PHE A 201 0.89 10.04 14.70
CA PHE A 201 -0.16 11.01 15.04
C PHE A 201 0.31 12.45 14.89
N SER A 202 -0.54 13.28 14.30
CA SER A 202 -0.35 14.74 14.36
C SER A 202 -0.67 15.26 15.76
N ALA A 203 -0.14 16.46 16.09
CA ALA A 203 -0.48 17.14 17.34
C ALA A 203 -2.01 17.30 17.54
N LYS A 204 -2.77 17.42 16.44
CA LYS A 204 -4.23 17.55 16.43
C LYS A 204 -4.92 16.24 16.88
N ASP A 205 -4.37 15.10 16.53
CA ASP A 205 -4.94 13.79 16.88
C ASP A 205 -4.72 13.46 18.36
N ILE A 206 -3.63 13.98 18.94
CA ILE A 206 -3.24 13.74 20.32
C ILE A 206 -3.82 14.80 21.29
N ALA A 207 -4.21 15.96 20.77
CA ALA A 207 -4.67 17.07 21.56
C ALA A 207 -6.15 16.91 22.00
N ARG A 208 -6.40 16.88 23.31
CA ARG A 208 -7.76 16.99 23.85
C ARG A 208 -8.12 18.47 24.00
N ARG A 209 -9.19 18.93 23.36
CA ARG A 209 -9.77 20.24 23.63
C ARG A 209 -10.40 20.26 25.03
N THR A 210 -9.98 21.19 25.85
CA THR A 210 -10.67 21.50 27.10
C THR A 210 -11.80 22.51 26.79
N PRO A 211 -12.83 22.64 27.67
CA PRO A 211 -13.91 23.60 27.49
C PRO A 211 -13.43 25.05 27.29
N ASN A 212 -12.26 25.39 27.75
CA ASN A 212 -11.66 26.74 27.64
C ASN A 212 -10.72 26.89 26.42
N GLY A 213 -10.73 25.96 25.47
CA GLY A 213 -9.89 26.05 24.27
C GLY A 213 -8.40 25.78 24.48
N ILE A 214 -7.96 25.48 25.70
CA ILE A 214 -6.55 25.22 26.02
C ILE A 214 -6.23 23.76 25.66
N ILE A 215 -5.20 23.59 24.85
CA ILE A 215 -4.63 22.26 24.55
C ILE A 215 -3.74 21.84 25.70
N ARG A 216 -4.10 20.77 26.41
CA ARG A 216 -3.26 20.21 27.47
C ARG A 216 -2.52 18.97 26.95
N LYS A 217 -1.24 18.88 27.32
CA LYS A 217 -0.39 17.71 27.07
C LYS A 217 -0.98 16.48 27.76
N THR A 218 -1.17 15.39 27.04
CA THR A 218 -1.56 14.10 27.60
C THR A 218 -0.38 13.54 28.43
N PRO A 219 -0.60 13.04 29.65
CA PRO A 219 0.47 12.42 30.44
C PRO A 219 1.08 11.23 29.66
N GLY A 220 2.41 11.15 29.63
CA GLY A 220 3.14 10.06 28.95
C GLY A 220 3.89 10.48 27.69
N PHE A 221 3.63 11.65 27.11
CA PHE A 221 4.40 12.15 25.96
C PHE A 221 5.66 12.90 26.40
N GLY A 222 6.80 12.50 25.85
CA GLY A 222 8.11 13.10 26.12
C GLY A 222 8.29 14.51 25.54
N PRO A 223 9.42 15.20 25.83
CA PRO A 223 9.69 16.58 25.40
C PRO A 223 9.63 16.81 23.87
N ARG A 224 9.92 15.77 23.06
CA ARG A 224 9.89 15.86 21.60
C ARG A 224 8.49 16.03 21.02
N SER A 225 7.45 15.55 21.74
CA SER A 225 6.04 15.73 21.33
C SER A 225 5.56 17.18 21.53
N ALA A 226 6.19 17.96 22.44
CA ALA A 226 5.85 19.36 22.68
C ALA A 226 6.39 20.30 21.60
N LEU A 227 7.50 19.95 20.93
CA LEU A 227 8.09 20.77 19.86
C LEU A 227 7.28 20.75 18.55
N LYS A 228 6.41 19.75 18.34
CA LYS A 228 5.49 19.68 17.18
C LYS A 228 4.17 20.42 17.39
N LEU A 229 3.95 21.00 18.58
CA LEU A 229 2.76 21.76 18.93
C LEU A 229 2.92 23.29 18.71
N LEU A 230 4.08 23.74 18.35
CA LEU A 230 4.41 25.12 17.96
C LEU A 230 4.57 25.20 16.45
#